data_cc2c477feef49fd69a11965987c7063e
#
_entry.id   cc2c477feef49fd69a11965987c7063e
#
_cell.length_a   1.000
_cell.length_b   1.000
_cell.length_c   1.000
_cell.angle_alpha   90.00
_cell.angle_beta   90.00
_cell.angle_gamma   90.00
#
_symmetry.space_group_name_H-M   'P 1'
#
loop_
_entity.id
_entity.type
_entity.pdbx_description
1 polymer ?
#
loop_
_entity_poly.entity_id
_entity_poly.type
_entity_poly.pdbx_seq_one_letter_code
_entity_poly.pdbx_strand_id
1 'polypeptide(L)'
;MTTLADLTTLRVGGRISRLVTATSPDELVEAVRGADEAGARLLVVGGGSNLLASDDPFEGTVLTVRRAGEVASIVHEASDGSVIVRAAAGVVWDEFVSWTLAEGLSGIEALSGIPGTVGASPVQNVGAYGHEVAETIESVEAYDRRTGIVVRLLPGDLGFAYRSSAIKRSVGEEGLSGRPWGPTGRWVVLSVDFRLERSPLSAPVMYAELARRLGVEAGSRGDASLVRSTVLELRRGKGMVLDPGDHDTWSAGSFFTNPILPEAVAASLPEDAPRFSAGEGLVKTSAAWLIDHAGCARGFHLPEAGDPPRASLSTKHVLALTNRG
;
A
#
# COMPACT_ATOMS: atom_id res chain seq x y z
N MET A 1 13.32 -23.37 -7.25
CA MET A 1 12.47 -23.44 -6.05
C MET A 1 12.18 -22.00 -5.68
N THR A 2 10.91 -21.60 -5.61
CA THR A 2 10.49 -20.21 -5.38
C THR A 2 10.71 -19.80 -3.92
N THR A 3 11.18 -18.58 -3.71
CA THR A 3 11.41 -17.97 -2.41
C THR A 3 10.49 -16.77 -2.20
N LEU A 4 10.37 -16.27 -0.98
CA LEU A 4 9.69 -15.00 -0.72
C LEU A 4 10.44 -13.81 -1.34
N ALA A 5 11.77 -13.93 -1.51
CA ALA A 5 12.55 -12.92 -2.22
C ALA A 5 12.08 -12.72 -3.68
N ASP A 6 11.62 -13.80 -4.35
CA ASP A 6 11.08 -13.71 -5.71
C ASP A 6 9.72 -13.00 -5.78
N LEU A 7 9.03 -12.86 -4.64
CA LEU A 7 7.67 -12.31 -4.53
C LEU A 7 7.63 -10.93 -3.85
N THR A 8 8.77 -10.39 -3.41
CA THR A 8 8.83 -9.11 -2.70
C THR A 8 9.63 -8.07 -3.48
N THR A 9 9.24 -6.80 -3.36
CA THR A 9 10.01 -5.69 -3.97
C THR A 9 11.33 -5.45 -3.25
N LEU A 10 11.43 -5.81 -1.97
CA LEU A 10 12.66 -5.76 -1.18
C LEU A 10 13.63 -6.89 -1.55
N ARG A 11 13.14 -7.93 -2.24
CA ARG A 11 13.91 -9.10 -2.71
C ARG A 11 14.68 -9.83 -1.61
N VAL A 12 14.03 -9.95 -0.44
CA VAL A 12 14.51 -10.76 0.69
C VAL A 12 13.45 -11.75 1.10
N GLY A 13 13.86 -12.90 1.64
CA GLY A 13 12.97 -13.91 2.16
C GLY A 13 13.29 -15.33 1.70
N GLY A 14 13.13 -16.27 2.60
CA GLY A 14 13.48 -17.68 2.46
C GLY A 14 12.52 -18.47 1.57
N ARG A 15 12.74 -19.79 1.58
CA ARG A 15 11.98 -20.77 0.79
C ARG A 15 10.51 -20.79 1.16
N ILE A 16 9.66 -21.11 0.20
CA ILE A 16 8.22 -21.30 0.37
C ILE A 16 7.93 -22.79 0.36
N SER A 17 7.28 -23.30 1.44
CA SER A 17 6.88 -24.72 1.51
C SER A 17 5.76 -25.04 0.53
N ARG A 18 4.76 -24.19 0.42
CA ARG A 18 3.64 -24.34 -0.53
C ARG A 18 3.29 -23.00 -1.16
N LEU A 19 3.40 -22.90 -2.48
CA LEU A 19 2.97 -21.74 -3.25
C LEU A 19 1.70 -22.11 -4.05
N VAL A 20 0.68 -21.25 -3.92
CA VAL A 20 -0.56 -21.32 -4.70
C VAL A 20 -0.75 -19.98 -5.41
N THR A 21 -1.23 -20.01 -6.64
CA THR A 21 -1.62 -18.79 -7.37
C THR A 21 -3.11 -18.85 -7.64
N ALA A 22 -3.85 -17.84 -7.19
CA ALA A 22 -5.26 -17.68 -7.51
C ALA A 22 -5.44 -16.59 -8.57
N THR A 23 -6.28 -16.88 -9.56
CA THR A 23 -6.58 -15.98 -10.70
C THR A 23 -8.04 -15.55 -10.72
N SER A 24 -8.87 -16.16 -9.87
CA SER A 24 -10.28 -15.81 -9.68
C SER A 24 -10.64 -15.69 -8.18
N PRO A 25 -11.75 -15.02 -7.84
CA PRO A 25 -12.26 -14.99 -6.47
C PRO A 25 -12.54 -16.37 -5.88
N ASP A 26 -13.08 -17.29 -6.67
CA ASP A 26 -13.42 -18.65 -6.24
C ASP A 26 -12.15 -19.45 -5.91
N GLU A 27 -11.12 -19.39 -6.77
CA GLU A 27 -9.81 -20.01 -6.51
C GLU A 27 -9.15 -19.44 -5.27
N LEU A 28 -9.30 -18.11 -5.05
CA LEU A 28 -8.77 -17.44 -3.87
C LEU A 28 -9.46 -17.94 -2.59
N VAL A 29 -10.80 -18.00 -2.59
CA VAL A 29 -11.60 -18.52 -1.46
C VAL A 29 -11.26 -19.99 -1.18
N GLU A 30 -11.18 -20.83 -2.21
CA GLU A 30 -10.86 -22.26 -2.06
C GLU A 30 -9.46 -22.46 -1.45
N ALA A 31 -8.46 -21.73 -1.95
CA ALA A 31 -7.10 -21.81 -1.43
C ALA A 31 -6.98 -21.36 0.03
N VAL A 32 -7.69 -20.28 0.40
CA VAL A 32 -7.74 -19.79 1.80
C VAL A 32 -8.42 -20.81 2.71
N ARG A 33 -9.59 -21.32 2.31
CA ARG A 33 -10.33 -22.34 3.03
C ARG A 33 -9.48 -23.59 3.26
N GLY A 34 -8.84 -24.10 2.20
CA GLY A 34 -7.99 -25.28 2.31
C GLY A 34 -6.78 -25.07 3.23
N ALA A 35 -6.22 -23.86 3.30
CA ALA A 35 -5.15 -23.55 4.26
C ALA A 35 -5.68 -23.50 5.70
N ASP A 36 -6.85 -22.93 5.92
CA ASP A 36 -7.49 -22.86 7.25
C ASP A 36 -7.90 -24.24 7.76
N GLU A 37 -8.51 -25.08 6.91
CA GLU A 37 -8.87 -26.46 7.25
C GLU A 37 -7.66 -27.33 7.60
N ALA A 38 -6.54 -27.10 6.90
CA ALA A 38 -5.27 -27.77 7.22
C ALA A 38 -4.56 -27.22 8.46
N GLY A 39 -5.06 -26.16 9.10
CA GLY A 39 -4.40 -25.45 10.19
C GLY A 39 -3.06 -24.81 9.78
N ALA A 40 -2.84 -24.59 8.50
CA ALA A 40 -1.58 -24.06 7.95
C ALA A 40 -1.51 -22.53 8.11
N ARG A 41 -0.30 -22.02 8.36
CA ARG A 41 -0.07 -20.56 8.27
C ARG A 41 -0.33 -20.10 6.85
N LEU A 42 -1.02 -18.97 6.70
CA LEU A 42 -1.38 -18.41 5.41
C LEU A 42 -0.74 -17.02 5.24
N LEU A 43 -0.03 -16.82 4.13
CA LEU A 43 0.45 -15.52 3.68
C LEU A 43 -0.12 -15.20 2.30
N VAL A 44 -1.06 -14.27 2.23
CA VAL A 44 -1.58 -13.73 0.96
C VAL A 44 -0.67 -12.60 0.51
N VAL A 45 -0.12 -12.71 -0.71
CA VAL A 45 0.81 -11.74 -1.29
C VAL A 45 0.19 -11.14 -2.55
N GLY A 46 -0.02 -9.82 -2.54
CA GLY A 46 -0.32 -9.05 -3.75
C GLY A 46 0.96 -8.78 -4.56
N GLY A 47 1.42 -7.53 -4.58
CA GLY A 47 2.69 -7.16 -5.23
C GLY A 47 3.93 -7.31 -4.35
N GLY A 48 3.83 -7.79 -3.10
CA GLY A 48 4.96 -7.95 -2.18
C GLY A 48 5.69 -6.65 -1.80
N SER A 49 5.04 -5.52 -2.00
CA SER A 49 5.67 -4.19 -1.88
C SER A 49 5.65 -3.60 -0.47
N ASN A 50 5.09 -4.32 0.49
CA ASN A 50 5.04 -3.92 1.90
C ASN A 50 5.34 -5.13 2.80
N LEU A 51 6.31 -5.94 2.39
CA LEU A 51 6.67 -7.17 3.07
C LEU A 51 8.18 -7.23 3.28
N LEU A 52 8.59 -7.43 4.54
CA LEU A 52 9.93 -7.84 4.94
C LEU A 52 9.84 -9.27 5.46
N ALA A 53 10.42 -10.21 4.73
CA ALA A 53 10.38 -11.62 5.05
C ALA A 53 11.73 -12.10 5.61
N SER A 54 11.69 -13.04 6.57
CA SER A 54 12.88 -13.75 7.07
C SER A 54 13.46 -14.65 5.98
N ASP A 55 14.76 -14.91 6.06
CA ASP A 55 15.47 -15.88 5.22
C ASP A 55 15.15 -17.33 5.62
N ASP A 56 14.54 -17.54 6.79
CA ASP A 56 14.03 -18.84 7.20
C ASP A 56 12.93 -19.33 6.26
N PRO A 57 12.77 -20.65 6.07
CA PRO A 57 11.66 -21.20 5.29
C PRO A 57 10.31 -20.78 5.86
N PHE A 58 9.40 -20.34 4.99
CA PHE A 58 8.01 -20.09 5.39
C PHE A 58 7.26 -21.42 5.40
N GLU A 59 7.05 -21.96 6.60
CA GLU A 59 6.29 -23.19 6.82
C GLU A 59 4.80 -22.90 6.83
N GLY A 60 4.19 -22.95 5.62
CA GLY A 60 2.78 -22.63 5.40
C GLY A 60 2.45 -22.49 3.93
N THR A 61 1.27 -21.95 3.66
CA THR A 61 0.81 -21.63 2.30
C THR A 61 1.04 -20.16 1.99
N VAL A 62 1.82 -19.87 0.96
CA VAL A 62 1.89 -18.56 0.32
C VAL A 62 0.91 -18.55 -0.85
N LEU A 63 0.02 -17.59 -0.86
CA LEU A 63 -1.02 -17.43 -1.87
C LEU A 63 -0.81 -16.12 -2.62
N THR A 64 -0.43 -16.21 -3.90
CA THR A 64 -0.33 -15.04 -4.78
C THR A 64 -1.66 -14.82 -5.49
N VAL A 65 -2.07 -13.55 -5.59
CA VAL A 65 -3.31 -13.17 -6.28
C VAL A 65 -2.93 -12.47 -7.56
N ARG A 66 -3.40 -12.99 -8.67
CA ARG A 66 -3.12 -12.48 -10.02
C ARG A 66 -4.43 -12.16 -10.72
N ARG A 67 -4.41 -11.17 -11.59
CA ARG A 67 -5.56 -10.85 -12.43
C ARG A 67 -5.66 -11.86 -13.60
N ALA A 68 -6.88 -12.35 -13.83
CA ALA A 68 -7.28 -12.90 -15.10
C ALA A 68 -8.40 -12.01 -15.68
N GLY A 69 -8.30 -11.63 -16.95
CA GLY A 69 -9.32 -10.82 -17.63
C GLY A 69 -9.12 -9.31 -17.51
N GLU A 70 -10.23 -8.56 -17.45
CA GLU A 70 -10.25 -7.10 -17.50
C GLU A 70 -9.61 -6.44 -16.27
N VAL A 71 -9.13 -5.20 -16.43
CA VAL A 71 -8.56 -4.41 -15.33
C VAL A 71 -9.63 -4.05 -14.33
N ALA A 72 -10.76 -3.52 -14.81
CA ALA A 72 -11.88 -3.11 -13.98
C ALA A 72 -13.16 -3.03 -14.81
N SER A 73 -14.30 -2.86 -14.16
CA SER A 73 -15.60 -2.63 -14.79
C SER A 73 -16.37 -1.51 -14.08
N ILE A 74 -17.08 -0.70 -14.87
CA ILE A 74 -18.04 0.25 -14.32
C ILE A 74 -19.29 -0.53 -13.92
N VAL A 75 -19.66 -0.48 -12.63
CA VAL A 75 -20.81 -1.20 -12.09
C VAL A 75 -22.02 -0.29 -11.86
N HIS A 76 -21.79 0.99 -11.72
CA HIS A 76 -22.85 1.99 -11.59
C HIS A 76 -22.35 3.37 -12.03
N GLU A 77 -23.22 4.13 -12.67
CA GLU A 77 -22.96 5.51 -13.08
C GLU A 77 -24.17 6.36 -12.70
N ALA A 78 -23.96 7.34 -11.82
CA ALA A 78 -25.01 8.20 -11.32
C ALA A 78 -25.10 9.50 -12.12
N SER A 79 -26.27 10.14 -12.08
CA SER A 79 -26.54 11.39 -12.81
C SER A 79 -25.72 12.59 -12.31
N ASP A 80 -25.13 12.53 -11.12
CA ASP A 80 -24.25 13.55 -10.55
C ASP A 80 -22.79 13.43 -11.01
N GLY A 81 -22.49 12.49 -11.92
CA GLY A 81 -21.15 12.22 -12.43
C GLY A 81 -20.31 11.28 -11.56
N SER A 82 -20.85 10.78 -10.44
CA SER A 82 -20.19 9.74 -9.65
C SER A 82 -20.31 8.39 -10.34
N VAL A 83 -19.19 7.63 -10.35
CA VAL A 83 -19.07 6.34 -11.02
C VAL A 83 -18.52 5.32 -10.04
N ILE A 84 -19.21 4.19 -9.87
CA ILE A 84 -18.70 3.08 -9.08
C ILE A 84 -17.98 2.11 -10.02
N VAL A 85 -16.70 1.89 -9.73
CA VAL A 85 -15.82 1.02 -10.50
C VAL A 85 -15.39 -0.15 -9.62
N ARG A 86 -15.58 -1.37 -10.11
CA ARG A 86 -15.10 -2.60 -9.46
C ARG A 86 -13.80 -3.07 -10.07
N ALA A 87 -12.82 -3.37 -9.23
CA ALA A 87 -11.58 -4.02 -9.64
C ALA A 87 -11.28 -5.23 -8.74
N ALA A 88 -10.84 -6.35 -9.36
CA ALA A 88 -10.48 -7.55 -8.62
C ALA A 88 -9.18 -7.36 -7.83
N ALA A 89 -9.03 -8.10 -6.73
CA ALA A 89 -7.88 -7.97 -5.81
C ALA A 89 -6.52 -8.16 -6.49
N GLY A 90 -6.43 -9.00 -7.52
CA GLY A 90 -5.19 -9.31 -8.24
C GLY A 90 -4.77 -8.29 -9.30
N VAL A 91 -5.57 -7.26 -9.55
CA VAL A 91 -5.23 -6.18 -10.50
C VAL A 91 -4.04 -5.38 -9.99
N VAL A 92 -3.05 -5.11 -10.83
CA VAL A 92 -1.92 -4.22 -10.49
C VAL A 92 -2.45 -2.82 -10.25
N TRP A 93 -2.09 -2.22 -9.12
CA TRP A 93 -2.63 -0.92 -8.71
C TRP A 93 -2.43 0.19 -9.74
N ASP A 94 -1.22 0.33 -10.29
CA ASP A 94 -0.93 1.41 -11.25
C ASP A 94 -1.57 1.18 -12.64
N GLU A 95 -1.83 -0.09 -13.02
CA GLU A 95 -2.66 -0.41 -14.19
C GLU A 95 -4.10 0.04 -13.97
N PHE A 96 -4.65 -0.17 -12.76
CA PHE A 96 -5.99 0.29 -12.40
C PHE A 96 -6.09 1.82 -12.46
N VAL A 97 -5.14 2.55 -11.84
CA VAL A 97 -5.10 4.03 -11.92
C VAL A 97 -5.00 4.52 -13.37
N SER A 98 -4.18 3.85 -14.19
CA SER A 98 -4.06 4.19 -15.62
C SER A 98 -5.36 3.96 -16.38
N TRP A 99 -6.03 2.85 -16.10
CA TRP A 99 -7.31 2.49 -16.70
C TRP A 99 -8.40 3.50 -16.33
N THR A 100 -8.49 3.94 -15.06
CA THR A 100 -9.49 4.94 -14.65
C THR A 100 -9.37 6.25 -15.42
N LEU A 101 -8.13 6.72 -15.63
CA LEU A 101 -7.89 7.93 -16.43
C LEU A 101 -8.23 7.74 -17.91
N ALA A 102 -7.97 6.56 -18.49
CA ALA A 102 -8.34 6.23 -19.86
C ALA A 102 -9.87 6.23 -20.06
N GLU A 103 -10.62 5.84 -19.01
CA GLU A 103 -12.09 5.88 -18.99
C GLU A 103 -12.63 7.30 -18.67
N GLY A 104 -11.78 8.31 -18.52
CA GLY A 104 -12.17 9.69 -18.17
C GLY A 104 -12.62 9.83 -16.71
N LEU A 105 -12.12 8.97 -15.82
CA LEU A 105 -12.43 8.98 -14.40
C LEU A 105 -11.26 9.52 -13.59
N SER A 106 -11.55 10.28 -12.54
CA SER A 106 -10.58 10.87 -11.63
C SER A 106 -10.92 10.60 -10.17
N GLY A 107 -9.94 10.83 -9.26
CA GLY A 107 -10.06 10.67 -7.82
C GLY A 107 -8.91 9.90 -7.19
N ILE A 108 -8.14 9.13 -7.97
CA ILE A 108 -7.01 8.31 -7.46
C ILE A 108 -5.68 8.59 -8.19
N GLU A 109 -5.62 9.58 -9.07
CA GLU A 109 -4.42 9.92 -9.85
C GLU A 109 -3.21 10.31 -8.99
N ALA A 110 -3.43 10.90 -7.82
CA ALA A 110 -2.38 11.19 -6.85
C ALA A 110 -1.72 9.93 -6.26
N LEU A 111 -2.38 8.78 -6.37
CA LEU A 111 -1.89 7.48 -5.90
C LEU A 111 -1.17 6.67 -6.99
N SER A 112 -0.85 7.30 -8.12
CA SER A 112 -0.12 6.70 -9.25
C SER A 112 1.24 6.17 -8.84
N GLY A 113 1.66 5.06 -9.45
CA GLY A 113 2.98 4.47 -9.26
C GLY A 113 3.20 3.83 -7.89
N ILE A 114 2.17 3.70 -7.04
CA ILE A 114 2.27 2.91 -5.81
C ILE A 114 2.35 1.44 -6.23
N PRO A 115 3.40 0.71 -5.84
CA PRO A 115 3.52 -0.70 -6.18
C PRO A 115 2.54 -1.54 -5.35
N GLY A 116 2.06 -2.64 -5.93
CA GLY A 116 1.14 -3.56 -5.27
C GLY A 116 -0.10 -3.85 -6.11
N THR A 117 -1.14 -4.35 -5.47
CA THR A 117 -2.40 -4.73 -6.13
C THR A 117 -3.59 -4.02 -5.50
N VAL A 118 -4.71 -3.97 -6.23
CA VAL A 118 -5.97 -3.39 -5.78
C VAL A 118 -6.40 -3.98 -4.42
N GLY A 119 -6.35 -5.31 -4.26
CA GLY A 119 -6.74 -5.97 -3.00
C GLY A 119 -5.84 -5.65 -1.81
N ALA A 120 -4.60 -5.20 -2.05
CA ALA A 120 -3.70 -4.76 -0.99
C ALA A 120 -3.94 -3.29 -0.56
N SER A 121 -4.61 -2.49 -1.41
CA SER A 121 -4.78 -1.06 -1.17
C SER A 121 -5.58 -0.73 0.10
N PRO A 122 -6.71 -1.40 0.45
CA PRO A 122 -7.45 -1.11 1.67
C PRO A 122 -6.78 -1.65 2.94
N VAL A 123 -5.85 -2.62 2.82
CA VAL A 123 -5.26 -3.29 3.99
C VAL A 123 -4.61 -2.30 4.95
N GLN A 124 -3.84 -1.36 4.45
CA GLN A 124 -3.23 -0.32 5.28
C GLN A 124 -3.58 1.10 4.84
N ASN A 125 -4.73 1.26 4.16
CA ASN A 125 -5.17 2.56 3.69
C ASN A 125 -4.04 3.27 2.94
N VAL A 126 -3.66 2.73 1.76
CA VAL A 126 -2.53 3.29 1.01
C VAL A 126 -2.79 4.75 0.67
N GLY A 127 -1.74 5.56 0.74
CA GLY A 127 -1.86 6.99 0.51
C GLY A 127 -0.55 7.64 0.10
N ALA A 128 -0.66 8.68 -0.70
CA ALA A 128 0.44 9.49 -1.18
C ALA A 128 -0.08 10.89 -1.58
N TYR A 129 0.80 11.88 -1.55
CA TYR A 129 0.53 13.25 -2.04
C TYR A 129 -0.73 13.92 -1.45
N GLY A 130 -1.03 13.59 -0.18
CA GLY A 130 -2.15 14.18 0.55
C GLY A 130 -3.47 13.45 0.40
N HIS A 131 -3.51 12.33 -0.34
CA HIS A 131 -4.68 11.49 -0.53
C HIS A 131 -4.48 10.09 0.04
N GLU A 132 -5.57 9.47 0.46
CA GLU A 132 -5.65 8.10 0.91
C GLU A 132 -6.73 7.35 0.12
N VAL A 133 -6.54 6.04 -0.09
CA VAL A 133 -7.50 5.23 -0.85
C VAL A 133 -8.88 5.17 -0.20
N ALA A 134 -8.94 5.32 1.12
CA ALA A 134 -10.18 5.40 1.88
C ALA A 134 -11.15 6.49 1.38
N GLU A 135 -10.63 7.57 0.77
CA GLU A 135 -11.43 8.68 0.23
C GLU A 135 -12.32 8.25 -0.94
N THR A 136 -11.95 7.17 -1.61
CA THR A 136 -12.65 6.67 -2.81
C THR A 136 -13.23 5.27 -2.66
N ILE A 137 -12.90 4.51 -1.60
CA ILE A 137 -13.47 3.17 -1.39
C ILE A 137 -14.96 3.28 -1.07
N GLU A 138 -15.79 2.68 -1.93
CA GLU A 138 -17.22 2.49 -1.73
C GLU A 138 -17.52 1.24 -0.90
N SER A 139 -16.84 0.14 -1.22
CA SER A 139 -16.92 -1.11 -0.47
C SER A 139 -15.78 -2.06 -0.80
N VAL A 140 -15.55 -3.02 0.07
CA VAL A 140 -14.61 -4.12 -0.15
C VAL A 140 -15.36 -5.43 -0.03
N GLU A 141 -15.30 -6.26 -1.06
CA GLU A 141 -15.75 -7.65 -0.98
C GLU A 141 -14.60 -8.50 -0.47
N ALA A 142 -14.84 -9.25 0.60
CA ALA A 142 -13.80 -10.05 1.25
C ALA A 142 -14.34 -11.40 1.73
N TYR A 143 -13.48 -12.41 1.71
CA TYR A 143 -13.74 -13.67 2.39
C TYR A 143 -13.42 -13.53 3.87
N ASP A 144 -14.41 -13.76 4.73
CA ASP A 144 -14.25 -13.79 6.18
C ASP A 144 -13.86 -15.20 6.63
N ARG A 145 -12.59 -15.39 6.95
CA ARG A 145 -12.02 -16.66 7.41
C ARG A 145 -12.67 -17.20 8.69
N ARG A 146 -13.24 -16.32 9.53
CA ARG A 146 -13.90 -16.72 10.78
C ARG A 146 -15.25 -17.39 10.53
N THR A 147 -16.01 -16.87 9.59
CA THR A 147 -17.37 -17.34 9.29
C THR A 147 -17.44 -18.24 8.06
N GLY A 148 -16.40 -18.25 7.23
CA GLY A 148 -16.34 -19.04 6.01
C GLY A 148 -17.22 -18.52 4.87
N ILE A 149 -17.64 -17.26 4.92
CA ILE A 149 -18.52 -16.64 3.91
C ILE A 149 -17.87 -15.40 3.29
N VAL A 150 -18.33 -15.04 2.11
CA VAL A 150 -17.99 -13.76 1.46
C VAL A 150 -18.87 -12.67 2.07
N VAL A 151 -18.23 -11.56 2.46
CA VAL A 151 -18.90 -10.41 3.08
C VAL A 151 -18.56 -9.13 2.30
N ARG A 152 -19.46 -8.15 2.35
CA ARG A 152 -19.24 -6.80 1.86
C ARG A 152 -18.98 -5.88 3.04
N LEU A 153 -17.77 -5.31 3.10
CA LEU A 153 -17.35 -4.36 4.11
C LEU A 153 -17.50 -2.93 3.57
N LEU A 154 -18.20 -2.09 4.31
CA LEU A 154 -18.37 -0.66 4.01
C LEU A 154 -17.24 0.16 4.68
N PRO A 155 -17.03 1.43 4.31
CA PRO A 155 -16.00 2.28 4.94
C PRO A 155 -16.08 2.32 6.47
N GLY A 156 -17.29 2.30 7.05
CA GLY A 156 -17.52 2.24 8.50
C GLY A 156 -16.99 0.95 9.14
N ASP A 157 -17.16 -0.20 8.48
CA ASP A 157 -16.65 -1.50 8.95
C ASP A 157 -15.12 -1.57 8.87
N LEU A 158 -14.56 -0.91 7.86
CA LEU A 158 -13.11 -0.89 7.60
C LEU A 158 -12.36 -0.01 8.60
N GLY A 159 -13.02 0.99 9.21
CA GLY A 159 -12.45 1.82 10.26
C GLY A 159 -11.05 2.33 9.89
N PHE A 160 -10.95 2.96 8.71
CA PHE A 160 -9.70 3.48 8.17
C PHE A 160 -9.08 4.55 9.08
N ALA A 161 -7.76 4.51 9.17
CA ALA A 161 -6.95 5.52 9.81
C ALA A 161 -5.59 5.59 9.09
N TYR A 162 -4.73 6.52 9.48
CA TYR A 162 -3.40 6.65 8.90
C TYR A 162 -2.64 5.31 8.95
N ARG A 163 -2.38 4.73 7.78
CA ARG A 163 -1.72 3.42 7.59
C ARG A 163 -2.38 2.27 8.36
N SER A 164 -3.71 2.31 8.53
CA SER A 164 -4.47 1.31 9.29
C SER A 164 -5.85 1.07 8.69
N SER A 165 -6.34 -0.16 8.88
CA SER A 165 -7.72 -0.58 8.64
C SER A 165 -8.09 -1.74 9.58
N ALA A 166 -9.38 -2.10 9.65
CA ALA A 166 -9.82 -3.30 10.37
C ALA A 166 -9.15 -4.57 9.79
N ILE A 167 -8.98 -4.63 8.45
CA ILE A 167 -8.30 -5.76 7.78
C ILE A 167 -6.88 -5.93 8.33
N LYS A 168 -6.10 -4.85 8.42
CA LYS A 168 -4.74 -4.89 8.95
C LYS A 168 -4.71 -5.22 10.43
N ARG A 169 -5.58 -4.60 11.23
CA ARG A 169 -5.64 -4.85 12.68
C ARG A 169 -5.97 -6.29 13.01
N SER A 170 -6.81 -6.94 12.19
CA SER A 170 -7.20 -8.33 12.38
C SER A 170 -6.05 -9.34 12.33
N VAL A 171 -4.89 -8.97 11.78
CA VAL A 171 -3.69 -9.84 11.76
C VAL A 171 -3.30 -10.29 13.18
N GLY A 172 -3.44 -9.39 14.16
CA GLY A 172 -3.13 -9.67 15.56
C GLY A 172 -4.28 -10.30 16.36
N GLU A 173 -5.48 -10.38 15.79
CA GLU A 173 -6.64 -10.97 16.46
C GLU A 173 -6.53 -12.51 16.52
N GLU A 174 -7.21 -13.11 17.50
CA GLU A 174 -7.30 -14.55 17.65
C GLU A 174 -8.09 -15.18 16.48
N GLY A 175 -7.45 -16.14 15.82
CA GLY A 175 -7.99 -16.91 14.73
C GLY A 175 -8.72 -18.19 15.18
N LEU A 176 -9.08 -19.04 14.22
CA LEU A 176 -9.82 -20.30 14.48
C LEU A 176 -9.04 -21.31 15.34
N SER A 177 -7.72 -21.26 15.31
CA SER A 177 -6.85 -22.17 16.06
C SER A 177 -6.46 -21.66 17.45
N GLY A 178 -7.03 -20.55 17.93
CA GLY A 178 -6.64 -19.89 19.17
C GLY A 178 -5.30 -19.14 19.07
N ARG A 179 -4.71 -19.04 17.86
CA ARG A 179 -3.50 -18.26 17.57
C ARG A 179 -3.89 -17.01 16.76
N PRO A 180 -3.07 -15.96 16.74
CA PRO A 180 -3.29 -14.82 15.85
C PRO A 180 -3.43 -15.27 14.39
N TRP A 181 -4.29 -14.57 13.63
CA TRP A 181 -4.50 -14.86 12.20
C TRP A 181 -3.20 -14.77 11.40
N GLY A 182 -2.30 -13.85 11.76
CA GLY A 182 -1.13 -13.50 10.98
C GLY A 182 -0.34 -14.67 10.37
N PRO A 183 0.36 -14.40 9.26
CA PRO A 183 0.63 -13.09 8.66
C PRO A 183 -0.50 -12.51 7.80
N THR A 184 -1.54 -13.26 7.43
CA THR A 184 -2.76 -12.76 6.78
C THR A 184 -3.88 -12.64 7.81
N GLY A 185 -4.59 -11.51 7.82
CA GLY A 185 -5.68 -11.24 8.77
C GLY A 185 -6.94 -12.07 8.51
N ARG A 186 -8.01 -11.75 9.27
CA ARG A 186 -9.31 -12.39 9.18
C ARG A 186 -9.95 -12.26 7.79
N TRP A 187 -9.84 -11.09 7.17
CA TRP A 187 -10.48 -10.82 5.88
C TRP A 187 -9.47 -10.88 4.74
N VAL A 188 -9.77 -11.68 3.72
CA VAL A 188 -9.02 -11.76 2.47
C VAL A 188 -9.81 -11.06 1.38
N VAL A 189 -9.26 -9.97 0.84
CA VAL A 189 -9.93 -9.11 -0.15
C VAL A 189 -10.05 -9.85 -1.48
N LEU A 190 -11.26 -9.85 -2.06
CA LEU A 190 -11.60 -10.44 -3.36
C LEU A 190 -11.74 -9.37 -4.45
N SER A 191 -12.41 -8.27 -4.14
CA SER A 191 -12.57 -7.12 -5.02
C SER A 191 -12.76 -5.83 -4.21
N VAL A 192 -12.55 -4.69 -4.86
CA VAL A 192 -12.79 -3.37 -4.27
C VAL A 192 -13.64 -2.55 -5.23
N ASP A 193 -14.68 -1.93 -4.70
CA ASP A 193 -15.50 -0.94 -5.39
C ASP A 193 -15.00 0.46 -5.01
N PHE A 194 -14.73 1.28 -6.03
CA PHE A 194 -14.28 2.66 -5.87
C PHE A 194 -15.34 3.62 -6.40
N ARG A 195 -15.63 4.67 -5.63
CA ARG A 195 -16.42 5.81 -6.08
C ARG A 195 -15.49 6.85 -6.67
N LEU A 196 -15.56 7.04 -7.98
CA LEU A 196 -14.77 7.97 -8.75
C LEU A 196 -15.67 9.03 -9.38
N GLU A 197 -15.08 10.08 -9.96
CA GLU A 197 -15.78 11.16 -10.65
C GLU A 197 -15.48 11.11 -12.14
N ARG A 198 -16.51 11.23 -12.99
CA ARG A 198 -16.32 11.41 -14.43
C ARG A 198 -15.91 12.87 -14.68
N SER A 199 -14.61 13.11 -14.73
CA SER A 199 -14.02 14.43 -14.82
C SER A 199 -12.62 14.38 -15.42
N PRO A 200 -12.24 15.34 -16.29
CA PRO A 200 -10.85 15.51 -16.72
C PRO A 200 -9.99 16.17 -15.65
N LEU A 201 -10.61 16.74 -14.60
CA LEU A 201 -9.91 17.40 -13.50
C LEU A 201 -9.67 16.41 -12.37
N SER A 202 -8.49 16.49 -11.79
CA SER A 202 -8.05 15.66 -10.65
C SER A 202 -8.87 15.91 -9.39
N ALA A 203 -8.70 15.03 -8.38
CA ALA A 203 -8.98 15.41 -6.99
C ALA A 203 -8.19 16.68 -6.61
N PRO A 204 -8.60 17.43 -5.57
CA PRO A 204 -7.87 18.62 -5.12
C PRO A 204 -6.40 18.31 -4.81
N VAL A 205 -5.45 19.08 -5.34
CA VAL A 205 -4.02 18.88 -5.17
C VAL A 205 -3.58 19.38 -3.79
N MET A 206 -3.55 18.50 -2.80
CA MET A 206 -3.29 18.87 -1.39
C MET A 206 -1.80 19.00 -1.04
N TYR A 207 -0.90 18.36 -1.80
CA TYR A 207 0.50 18.29 -1.48
C TYR A 207 1.30 19.44 -2.10
N ALA A 208 1.92 20.29 -1.27
CA ALA A 208 2.55 21.55 -1.70
C ALA A 208 3.62 21.38 -2.81
N GLU A 209 4.46 20.33 -2.74
CA GLU A 209 5.46 20.06 -3.78
C GLU A 209 4.80 19.74 -5.13
N LEU A 210 3.70 18.96 -5.11
CA LEU A 210 2.94 18.61 -6.30
C LEU A 210 2.24 19.86 -6.88
N ALA A 211 1.59 20.65 -6.03
CA ALA A 211 0.93 21.90 -6.43
C ALA A 211 1.92 22.86 -7.10
N ARG A 212 3.10 23.04 -6.50
CA ARG A 212 4.17 23.88 -7.08
C ARG A 212 4.65 23.37 -8.44
N ARG A 213 4.79 22.04 -8.62
CA ARG A 213 5.22 21.44 -9.89
C ARG A 213 4.16 21.62 -10.99
N LEU A 214 2.91 21.57 -10.61
CA LEU A 214 1.78 21.76 -11.53
C LEU A 214 1.47 23.23 -11.82
N GLY A 215 2.05 24.16 -11.05
CA GLY A 215 1.75 25.59 -11.18
C GLY A 215 0.34 25.95 -10.70
N VAL A 216 -0.23 25.20 -9.73
CA VAL A 216 -1.55 25.44 -9.17
C VAL A 216 -1.46 25.77 -7.68
N GLU A 217 -2.49 26.38 -7.11
CA GLU A 217 -2.60 26.57 -5.66
C GLU A 217 -2.97 25.23 -4.98
N ALA A 218 -2.45 25.02 -3.75
CA ALA A 218 -2.84 23.86 -2.95
C ALA A 218 -4.35 23.89 -2.68
N GLY A 219 -5.01 22.74 -2.86
CA GLY A 219 -6.47 22.62 -2.81
C GLY A 219 -7.19 22.84 -4.13
N SER A 220 -6.52 23.33 -5.16
CA SER A 220 -7.08 23.45 -6.52
C SER A 220 -7.04 22.10 -7.25
N ARG A 221 -7.88 21.96 -8.25
CA ARG A 221 -7.91 20.81 -9.18
C ARG A 221 -7.07 21.13 -10.42
N GLY A 222 -6.32 20.15 -10.92
CA GLY A 222 -5.56 20.24 -12.15
C GLY A 222 -6.03 19.22 -13.19
N ASP A 223 -5.41 19.19 -14.38
CA ASP A 223 -5.62 18.10 -15.34
C ASP A 223 -5.18 16.77 -14.72
N ALA A 224 -6.05 15.77 -14.69
CA ALA A 224 -5.82 14.50 -14.01
C ALA A 224 -4.64 13.71 -14.61
N SER A 225 -4.45 13.77 -15.94
CA SER A 225 -3.34 13.12 -16.63
C SER A 225 -2.01 13.81 -16.32
N LEU A 226 -2.02 15.14 -16.21
CA LEU A 226 -0.84 15.92 -15.81
C LEU A 226 -0.48 15.65 -14.34
N VAL A 227 -1.49 15.56 -13.45
CA VAL A 227 -1.26 15.15 -12.05
C VAL A 227 -0.58 13.78 -12.00
N ARG A 228 -1.12 12.77 -12.71
CA ARG A 228 -0.50 11.43 -12.78
C ARG A 228 0.95 11.48 -13.25
N SER A 229 1.21 12.14 -14.37
CA SER A 229 2.57 12.19 -14.93
C SER A 229 3.57 12.86 -13.99
N THR A 230 3.15 13.95 -13.34
CA THR A 230 3.96 14.68 -12.35
C THR A 230 4.21 13.84 -11.10
N VAL A 231 3.20 13.11 -10.60
CA VAL A 231 3.34 12.18 -9.48
C VAL A 231 4.35 11.06 -9.82
N LEU A 232 4.25 10.46 -11.00
CA LEU A 232 5.18 9.42 -11.43
C LEU A 232 6.62 9.95 -11.53
N GLU A 233 6.81 11.17 -12.03
CA GLU A 233 8.14 11.81 -12.06
C GLU A 233 8.71 12.01 -10.65
N LEU A 234 7.92 12.60 -9.74
CA LEU A 234 8.32 12.81 -8.36
C LEU A 234 8.65 11.49 -7.64
N ARG A 235 7.86 10.45 -7.88
CA ARG A 235 8.08 9.12 -7.28
C ARG A 235 9.33 8.43 -7.84
N ARG A 236 9.58 8.52 -9.16
CA ARG A 236 10.83 8.01 -9.76
C ARG A 236 12.06 8.70 -9.17
N GLY A 237 11.99 10.02 -9.01
CA GLY A 237 13.06 10.80 -8.35
C GLY A 237 13.34 10.38 -6.90
N LYS A 238 12.37 9.76 -6.21
CA LYS A 238 12.48 9.24 -4.84
C LYS A 238 12.75 7.72 -4.79
N GLY A 239 12.93 7.03 -5.92
CA GLY A 239 13.08 5.56 -5.95
C GLY A 239 11.81 4.80 -5.52
N MET A 240 10.61 5.41 -5.69
CA MET A 240 9.33 4.87 -5.23
C MET A 240 8.47 4.27 -6.34
N VAL A 241 8.99 4.18 -7.56
CA VAL A 241 8.43 3.40 -8.67
C VAL A 241 9.39 2.26 -8.94
N LEU A 242 8.87 1.03 -8.92
CA LEU A 242 9.70 -0.18 -9.05
C LEU A 242 10.43 -0.19 -10.41
N ASP A 243 11.75 -0.28 -10.36
CA ASP A 243 12.65 -0.48 -11.49
C ASP A 243 13.63 -1.62 -11.17
N PRO A 244 13.60 -2.73 -11.92
CA PRO A 244 14.48 -3.87 -11.67
C PRO A 244 15.98 -3.53 -11.77
N GLY A 245 16.36 -2.48 -12.49
CA GLY A 245 17.73 -2.02 -12.66
C GLY A 245 18.21 -1.03 -11.59
N ASP A 246 17.32 -0.56 -10.72
CA ASP A 246 17.63 0.46 -9.71
C ASP A 246 17.41 -0.07 -8.29
N HIS A 247 18.50 -0.37 -7.58
CA HIS A 247 18.47 -0.87 -6.21
C HIS A 247 17.80 0.10 -5.21
N ASP A 248 17.71 1.40 -5.50
CA ASP A 248 16.94 2.33 -4.66
C ASP A 248 15.45 2.03 -4.67
N THR A 249 14.96 1.24 -5.62
CA THR A 249 13.57 0.79 -5.70
C THR A 249 13.35 -0.59 -5.07
N TRP A 250 14.43 -1.32 -4.70
CA TRP A 250 14.33 -2.61 -4.02
C TRP A 250 14.05 -2.40 -2.53
N SER A 251 12.87 -1.97 -2.24
CA SER A 251 12.42 -1.56 -0.90
C SER A 251 10.98 -1.97 -0.65
N ALA A 252 10.54 -1.85 0.59
CA ALA A 252 9.13 -1.94 0.98
C ALA A 252 8.46 -0.55 1.04
N GLY A 253 8.92 0.41 0.21
CA GLY A 253 8.49 1.80 0.26
C GLY A 253 9.04 2.53 1.48
N SER A 254 8.31 3.50 2.01
CA SER A 254 8.67 4.18 3.25
C SER A 254 8.55 3.19 4.41
N PHE A 255 9.69 2.72 4.91
CA PHE A 255 9.74 1.76 6.02
C PHE A 255 9.24 2.37 7.32
N PHE A 256 9.56 3.64 7.55
CA PHE A 256 9.14 4.38 8.73
C PHE A 256 7.89 5.19 8.44
N THR A 257 6.95 5.18 9.40
CA THR A 257 5.76 6.03 9.37
C THR A 257 6.00 7.31 10.17
N ASN A 258 5.32 8.38 9.81
CA ASN A 258 5.35 9.62 10.57
C ASN A 258 4.77 9.38 11.98
N PRO A 259 5.52 9.61 13.05
CA PRO A 259 5.02 9.40 14.39
C PRO A 259 3.96 10.43 14.76
N ILE A 260 2.94 9.97 15.49
CA ILE A 260 1.93 10.81 16.13
C ILE A 260 2.27 10.83 17.63
N LEU A 261 2.53 12.02 18.16
CA LEU A 261 3.04 12.25 19.50
C LEU A 261 2.04 13.09 20.31
N PRO A 262 1.95 12.90 21.63
CA PRO A 262 1.31 13.87 22.49
C PRO A 262 1.95 15.28 22.32
N GLU A 263 1.15 16.33 22.35
CA GLU A 263 1.61 17.72 22.14
C GLU A 263 2.78 18.10 23.07
N ALA A 264 2.73 17.67 24.32
CA ALA A 264 3.81 17.90 25.29
C ALA A 264 5.15 17.25 24.86
N VAL A 265 5.11 16.09 24.20
CA VAL A 265 6.31 15.43 23.65
C VAL A 265 6.75 16.14 22.39
N ALA A 266 5.83 16.50 21.51
CA ALA A 266 6.14 17.24 20.28
C ALA A 266 6.76 18.61 20.56
N ALA A 267 6.40 19.27 21.68
CA ALA A 267 6.97 20.54 22.09
C ALA A 267 8.47 20.46 22.43
N SER A 268 8.99 19.28 22.79
CA SER A 268 10.43 19.07 23.07
C SER A 268 11.28 18.87 21.82
N LEU A 269 10.67 18.71 20.65
CA LEU A 269 11.41 18.64 19.38
C LEU A 269 12.02 19.99 19.02
N PRO A 270 13.13 20.05 18.24
CA PRO A 270 13.68 21.29 17.71
C PRO A 270 12.60 22.17 17.05
N GLU A 271 12.79 23.48 17.08
CA GLU A 271 11.78 24.45 16.62
C GLU A 271 11.43 24.30 15.13
N ASP A 272 12.42 23.92 14.31
CA ASP A 272 12.29 23.68 12.88
C ASP A 272 11.73 22.30 12.52
N ALA A 273 11.46 21.41 13.49
CA ALA A 273 10.83 20.13 13.24
C ALA A 273 9.39 20.32 12.70
N PRO A 274 9.02 19.67 11.57
CA PRO A 274 7.67 19.77 11.03
C PRO A 274 6.61 19.29 12.03
N ARG A 275 5.54 20.06 12.20
CA ARG A 275 4.43 19.75 13.10
C ARG A 275 3.11 19.90 12.35
N PHE A 276 2.30 18.83 12.38
CA PHE A 276 0.99 18.78 11.74
C PHE A 276 -0.05 18.34 12.78
N SER A 277 -1.21 18.97 12.81
CA SER A 277 -2.30 18.52 13.68
C SER A 277 -2.69 17.06 13.37
N ALA A 278 -2.89 16.25 14.39
CA ALA A 278 -3.29 14.84 14.28
C ALA A 278 -4.49 14.50 15.18
N GLY A 279 -5.27 15.49 15.55
CA GLY A 279 -6.38 15.40 16.49
C GLY A 279 -6.13 16.21 17.75
N GLU A 280 -7.07 16.20 18.68
CA GLU A 280 -6.97 16.95 19.94
C GLU A 280 -5.78 16.44 20.78
N GLY A 281 -4.87 17.33 21.15
CA GLY A 281 -3.68 17.03 21.95
C GLY A 281 -2.61 16.18 21.25
N LEU A 282 -2.73 15.95 19.92
CA LEU A 282 -1.84 15.11 19.14
C LEU A 282 -1.19 15.89 17.98
N VAL A 283 0.11 15.65 17.79
CA VAL A 283 0.92 16.23 16.71
C VAL A 283 1.61 15.13 15.93
N LYS A 284 1.43 15.12 14.62
CA LYS A 284 2.21 14.28 13.71
C LYS A 284 3.47 15.03 13.28
N THR A 285 4.64 14.38 13.34
CA THR A 285 5.90 14.93 12.83
C THR A 285 6.46 14.08 11.69
N SER A 286 7.49 14.58 11.01
CA SER A 286 8.10 13.91 9.87
C SER A 286 9.16 12.91 10.31
N ALA A 287 8.94 11.61 10.04
CA ALA A 287 9.97 10.59 10.24
C ALA A 287 11.21 10.85 9.37
N ALA A 288 11.03 11.36 8.15
CA ALA A 288 12.15 11.71 7.27
C ALA A 288 13.02 12.79 7.88
N TRP A 289 12.41 13.84 8.45
CA TRP A 289 13.13 14.91 9.13
C TRP A 289 13.91 14.37 10.34
N LEU A 290 13.25 13.54 11.18
CA LEU A 290 13.89 12.95 12.36
C LEU A 290 15.08 12.07 12.00
N ILE A 291 14.98 11.23 10.98
CA ILE A 291 16.06 10.34 10.52
C ILE A 291 17.23 11.16 9.99
N ASP A 292 16.98 12.15 9.16
CA ASP A 292 18.00 13.00 8.57
C ASP A 292 18.75 13.80 9.67
N HIS A 293 18.03 14.36 10.65
CA HIS A 293 18.61 15.12 11.77
C HIS A 293 19.25 14.23 12.85
N ALA A 294 18.97 12.92 12.84
CA ALA A 294 19.70 11.95 13.65
C ALA A 294 21.04 11.51 13.03
N GLY A 295 21.45 12.10 11.90
CA GLY A 295 22.68 11.78 11.20
C GLY A 295 22.59 10.60 10.24
N CYS A 296 21.38 10.05 10.00
CA CYS A 296 21.13 8.95 9.07
C CYS A 296 20.73 9.52 7.69
N ALA A 297 21.67 10.13 6.98
CA ALA A 297 21.44 10.72 5.66
C ALA A 297 21.15 9.64 4.59
N ARG A 298 20.81 10.09 3.39
CA ARG A 298 20.64 9.21 2.22
C ARG A 298 21.88 8.36 2.00
N GLY A 299 21.68 7.06 1.73
CA GLY A 299 22.75 6.09 1.56
C GLY A 299 23.39 5.61 2.86
N PHE A 300 22.94 6.10 4.02
CA PHE A 300 23.45 5.66 5.32
C PHE A 300 23.34 4.14 5.46
N HIS A 301 24.41 3.53 5.96
CA HIS A 301 24.49 2.11 6.30
C HIS A 301 25.34 1.90 7.54
N LEU A 302 25.11 0.79 8.21
CA LEU A 302 25.95 0.36 9.34
C LEU A 302 27.20 -0.36 8.80
N PRO A 303 28.34 -0.29 9.49
CA PRO A 303 29.57 -1.00 9.09
C PRO A 303 29.36 -2.50 8.84
N GLU A 304 28.48 -3.13 9.61
CA GLU A 304 28.15 -4.56 9.52
C GLU A 304 27.42 -4.92 8.20
N ALA A 305 26.90 -3.92 7.49
CA ALA A 305 26.25 -4.16 6.18
C ALA A 305 27.24 -4.55 5.08
N GLY A 306 28.55 -4.44 5.32
CA GLY A 306 29.62 -4.78 4.36
C GLY A 306 30.11 -3.59 3.54
N ASP A 307 31.13 -3.82 2.70
CA ASP A 307 31.66 -2.87 1.74
C ASP A 307 31.90 -3.57 0.40
N PRO A 308 31.09 -3.32 -0.66
CA PRO A 308 29.90 -2.43 -0.63
C PRO A 308 28.78 -2.97 0.30
N PRO A 309 27.94 -2.08 0.85
CA PRO A 309 26.90 -2.50 1.79
C PRO A 309 25.81 -3.30 1.07
N ARG A 310 25.35 -4.40 1.69
CA ARG A 310 24.20 -5.20 1.19
C ARG A 310 22.85 -4.58 1.53
N ALA A 311 22.79 -3.69 2.49
CA ALA A 311 21.61 -2.95 2.88
C ALA A 311 21.98 -1.52 3.27
N SER A 312 21.16 -0.55 2.89
CA SER A 312 21.34 0.87 3.24
C SER A 312 20.01 1.60 3.23
N LEU A 313 19.98 2.82 3.76
CA LEU A 313 18.96 3.78 3.34
C LEU A 313 19.13 4.06 1.83
N SER A 314 18.02 4.33 1.14
CA SER A 314 18.06 4.72 -0.27
C SER A 314 18.93 5.97 -0.45
N THR A 315 19.66 6.04 -1.56
CA THR A 315 20.39 7.25 -1.96
C THR A 315 19.47 8.38 -2.43
N LYS A 316 18.18 8.06 -2.62
CA LYS A 316 17.15 9.00 -3.10
C LYS A 316 16.15 9.42 -2.00
N HIS A 317 15.95 8.58 -0.97
CA HIS A 317 14.92 8.83 0.04
C HIS A 317 15.24 8.17 1.40
N VAL A 318 15.39 8.97 2.44
CA VAL A 318 15.79 8.52 3.80
C VAL A 318 14.79 7.58 4.48
N LEU A 319 13.51 7.54 4.05
CA LEU A 319 12.51 6.63 4.62
C LEU A 319 12.58 5.20 4.06
N ALA A 320 13.31 4.97 2.99
CA ALA A 320 13.37 3.67 2.35
C ALA A 320 14.64 2.91 2.78
N LEU A 321 14.44 1.73 3.37
CA LEU A 321 15.47 0.72 3.49
C LEU A 321 15.53 -0.06 2.18
N THR A 322 16.73 -0.23 1.63
CA THR A 322 16.94 -0.85 0.32
C THR A 322 17.88 -2.05 0.42
N ASN A 323 17.56 -3.06 -0.36
CA ASN A 323 18.45 -4.17 -0.65
C ASN A 323 19.43 -3.74 -1.76
N ARG A 324 20.72 -3.94 -1.54
CA ARG A 324 21.79 -3.54 -2.48
C ARG A 324 22.40 -4.72 -3.25
N GLY A 325 21.93 -5.93 -3.00
CA GLY A 325 22.40 -7.15 -3.65
C GLY A 325 23.07 -8.17 -2.75
#